data_bf06043873cac9403b634e3f660845d7
#
_entry.id   bf06043873cac9403b634e3f660845d7
#
_cell.length_a   1.000
_cell.length_b   1.000
_cell.length_c   1.000
_cell.angle_alpha   90.00
_cell.angle_beta   90.00
_cell.angle_gamma   90.00
#
_symmetry.space_group_name_H-M   'P 1'
#
loop_
_entity.id
_entity.type
_entity.pdbx_description
1 polymer ?
#
loop_
_entity_poly.entity_id
_entity_poly.type
_entity_poly.pdbx_seq_one_letter_code
_entity_poly.pdbx_strand_id
1 'polypeptide(L)'
;MSQNNSCSCSGGPKLIFACSGAADVGEITDKAARRLTKEGIGKMFCAAGIGGRISGIMKTTESADKILAIDGCSLNCVKNGLEQAGFSKFEHLQLADLGMVKCSSPVIEENICKVVAKGKEMIAG
;
A
#
# COMPACT_ATOMS: atom_id res chain seq x y z
N MET A 1 9.06 -15.10 -17.13
CA MET A 1 8.91 -14.94 -17.24
C MET A 1 8.56 -14.83 -16.90
N SER A 2 8.51 -14.62 -17.01
CA SER A 2 8.13 -14.32 -17.03
C SER A 2 7.69 -13.99 -16.79
N GLN A 3 7.51 -13.84 -16.85
CA GLN A 3 7.09 -13.40 -17.01
C GLN A 3 6.59 -12.99 -16.91
N ASN A 4 6.53 -12.84 -17.08
CA ASN A 4 6.07 -12.33 -17.42
C ASN A 4 5.56 -11.98 -17.51
N ASN A 5 5.49 -11.88 -17.65
CA ASN A 5 5.10 -11.46 -18.17
C ASN A 5 4.51 -11.07 -18.39
N SER A 6 4.45 -11.07 -18.45
CA SER A 6 3.98 -10.66 -18.98
C SER A 6 3.41 -10.18 -19.25
N CYS A 7 3.34 -10.10 -19.35
CA CYS A 7 2.93 -9.64 -19.84
C CYS A 7 2.58 -8.97 -20.09
N SER A 8 2.59 -8.75 -20.00
CA SER A 8 2.35 -8.09 -20.40
C SER A 8 2.37 -7.18 -20.68
N CYS A 9 2.25 -7.19 -20.60
CA CYS A 9 2.26 -6.12 -21.51
C CYS A 9 2.10 -4.75 -20.96
N SER A 10 1.36 -4.50 -20.03
CA SER A 10 1.28 -3.19 -19.40
C SER A 10 2.57 -2.84 -18.67
N GLY A 11 3.37 -3.77 -18.42
CA GLY A 11 4.73 -3.59 -18.10
C GLY A 11 5.09 -3.23 -16.68
N GLY A 12 4.30 -2.58 -15.92
CA GLY A 12 4.70 -2.11 -14.59
C GLY A 12 4.18 -2.99 -13.46
N PRO A 13 4.87 -3.00 -12.31
CA PRO A 13 4.38 -3.72 -11.14
C PRO A 13 3.21 -2.98 -10.49
N LYS A 14 2.44 -3.71 -9.69
CA LYS A 14 1.43 -3.12 -8.82
C LYS A 14 2.04 -3.06 -7.43
N LEU A 15 2.24 -1.87 -6.92
CA LEU A 15 2.94 -1.67 -5.66
C LEU A 15 1.97 -1.26 -4.55
N ILE A 16 2.26 -1.73 -3.34
CA ILE A 16 1.47 -1.43 -2.16
C ILE A 16 2.38 -0.81 -1.11
N PHE A 17 2.00 0.36 -0.62
CA PHE A 17 2.74 1.03 0.45
C PHE A 17 1.83 1.12 1.66
N ALA A 18 2.31 0.60 2.79
CA ALA A 18 1.60 0.70 4.06
C ALA A 18 2.35 1.65 4.98
N CYS A 19 1.63 2.39 5.83
CA CYS A 19 2.30 3.28 6.77
C CYS A 19 3.09 2.47 7.80
N SER A 20 2.60 1.30 8.17
CA SER A 20 3.30 0.39 9.10
C SER A 20 3.72 1.08 10.40
N GLY A 21 2.91 2.03 10.85
CA GLY A 21 3.24 2.79 12.04
C GLY A 21 3.07 1.97 13.32
N ALA A 22 3.46 2.56 14.43
CA ALA A 22 3.48 1.88 15.72
C ALA A 22 2.09 1.65 16.33
N ALA A 23 1.09 2.42 15.89
CA ALA A 23 -0.27 2.29 16.40
C ALA A 23 -0.93 1.00 15.90
N ASP A 24 -2.05 0.62 16.53
CA ASP A 24 -2.84 -0.53 16.11
C ASP A 24 -3.23 -0.45 14.63
N VAL A 25 -3.73 0.70 14.19
CA VAL A 25 -4.10 0.89 12.78
C VAL A 25 -2.88 0.79 11.86
N GLY A 26 -1.71 1.21 12.33
CA GLY A 26 -0.46 1.07 11.57
C GLY A 26 -0.10 -0.39 11.36
N GLU A 27 -0.21 -1.19 12.40
CA GLU A 27 0.06 -2.62 12.30
C GLU A 27 -0.94 -3.30 11.36
N ILE A 28 -2.20 -2.88 11.40
CA ILE A 28 -3.22 -3.43 10.50
C ILE A 28 -2.85 -3.13 9.03
N THR A 29 -2.39 -1.91 8.73
CA THR A 29 -1.97 -1.59 7.35
C THR A 29 -0.83 -2.50 6.90
N ASP A 30 0.12 -2.75 7.79
CA ASP A 30 1.28 -3.58 7.50
C ASP A 30 0.87 -5.02 7.19
N LYS A 31 0.07 -5.60 8.08
CA LYS A 31 -0.38 -6.98 7.92
C LYS A 31 -1.24 -7.16 6.67
N ALA A 32 -2.07 -6.17 6.37
CA ALA A 32 -2.91 -6.22 5.17
C ALA A 32 -2.04 -6.15 3.90
N ALA A 33 -1.06 -5.27 3.86
CA ALA A 33 -0.17 -5.16 2.71
C ALA A 33 0.61 -6.46 2.47
N ARG A 34 1.08 -7.08 3.55
CA ARG A 34 1.80 -8.35 3.46
C ARG A 34 0.89 -9.46 2.94
N ARG A 35 -0.35 -9.48 3.38
CA ARG A 35 -1.32 -10.48 2.92
C ARG A 35 -1.66 -10.30 1.45
N LEU A 36 -1.88 -9.06 1.02
CA LEU A 36 -2.12 -8.77 -0.39
C LEU A 36 -0.95 -9.24 -1.26
N THR A 37 0.26 -9.10 -0.74
CA THR A 37 1.45 -9.55 -1.45
C THR A 37 1.48 -11.09 -1.55
N LYS A 38 1.18 -11.77 -0.45
CA LYS A 38 1.14 -13.24 -0.44
C LYS A 38 0.10 -13.79 -1.41
N GLU A 39 -1.01 -13.09 -1.55
CA GLU A 39 -2.09 -13.50 -2.44
C GLU A 39 -1.83 -13.12 -3.90
N GLY A 40 -0.73 -12.45 -4.18
CA GLY A 40 -0.37 -12.11 -5.55
C GLY A 40 -1.14 -10.93 -6.13
N ILE A 41 -1.83 -10.18 -5.29
CA ILE A 41 -2.63 -9.02 -5.74
C ILE A 41 -1.74 -7.84 -6.13
N GLY A 42 -0.64 -7.68 -5.41
CA GLY A 42 0.34 -6.65 -5.67
C GLY A 42 1.61 -6.99 -4.92
N LYS A 43 2.51 -6.04 -4.81
CA LYS A 43 3.78 -6.26 -4.11
C LYS A 43 3.99 -5.15 -3.10
N MET A 44 4.10 -5.52 -1.83
CA MET A 44 4.41 -4.54 -0.79
C MET A 44 5.79 -3.95 -1.03
N PHE A 45 5.87 -2.65 -0.97
CA PHE A 45 7.10 -1.94 -1.22
C PHE A 45 7.43 -1.06 -0.02
N CYS A 46 8.57 -0.39 -0.04
CA CYS A 46 9.10 0.25 1.16
C CYS A 46 8.78 1.74 1.22
N ALA A 47 7.82 2.11 2.08
CA ALA A 47 7.46 3.51 2.26
C ALA A 47 8.64 4.33 2.81
N ALA A 48 9.46 3.73 3.68
CA ALA A 48 10.64 4.41 4.20
C ALA A 48 11.62 4.76 3.08
N GLY A 49 11.71 3.89 2.05
CA GLY A 49 12.57 4.16 0.91
C GLY A 49 12.10 5.34 0.06
N ILE A 50 10.78 5.54 0.01
CA ILE A 50 10.23 6.75 -0.63
C ILE A 50 10.63 7.97 0.20
N GLY A 51 10.46 7.90 1.51
CA GLY A 51 10.82 9.00 2.42
C GLY A 51 12.29 9.37 2.31
N GLY A 52 13.16 8.38 2.18
CA GLY A 52 14.61 8.59 2.06
C GLY A 52 15.08 8.85 0.65
N ARG A 53 14.20 8.85 -0.34
CA ARG A 53 14.53 9.07 -1.74
C ARG A 53 15.55 8.07 -2.26
N ILE A 54 15.44 6.80 -1.86
CA ILE A 54 16.36 5.75 -2.29
C ILE A 54 16.17 5.52 -3.79
N SER A 55 17.21 5.72 -4.57
CA SER A 55 17.10 5.78 -6.03
C SER A 55 16.45 4.57 -6.67
N GLY A 56 16.81 3.36 -6.24
CA GLY A 56 16.23 2.15 -6.80
C GLY A 56 14.74 2.03 -6.48
N ILE A 57 14.34 2.45 -5.27
CA ILE A 57 12.95 2.42 -4.88
C ILE A 57 12.16 3.47 -5.64
N MET A 58 12.72 4.67 -5.78
CA MET A 58 12.09 5.72 -6.57
C MET A 58 11.87 5.29 -8.01
N LYS A 59 12.88 4.67 -8.62
CA LYS A 59 12.79 4.21 -10.01
C LYS A 59 11.71 3.15 -10.20
N THR A 60 11.67 2.16 -9.32
CA THR A 60 10.67 1.11 -9.41
C THR A 60 9.27 1.70 -9.26
N THR A 61 9.12 2.65 -8.35
CA THR A 61 7.83 3.30 -8.12
C THR A 61 7.38 4.09 -9.34
N GLU A 62 8.31 4.76 -10.03
CA GLU A 62 8.01 5.47 -11.26
C GLU A 62 7.49 4.53 -12.35
N SER A 63 7.96 3.28 -12.36
CA SER A 63 7.57 2.31 -13.36
C SER A 63 6.28 1.57 -13.01
N ALA A 64 5.70 1.83 -11.84
CA ALA A 64 4.54 1.08 -11.38
C ALA A 64 3.32 1.30 -12.27
N ASP A 65 2.63 0.20 -12.56
CA ASP A 65 1.37 0.25 -13.28
C ASP A 65 0.25 0.75 -12.36
N LYS A 66 0.33 0.40 -11.09
CA LYS A 66 -0.66 0.79 -10.10
C LYS A 66 0.03 0.95 -8.75
N ILE A 67 -0.43 1.92 -7.97
CA ILE A 67 0.07 2.13 -6.61
C ILE A 67 -1.11 2.23 -5.67
N LEU A 68 -1.06 1.47 -4.58
CA LEU A 68 -2.02 1.56 -3.49
C LEU A 68 -1.30 2.02 -2.25
N ALA A 69 -1.75 3.15 -1.69
CA ALA A 69 -1.21 3.68 -0.44
C ALA A 69 -2.22 3.42 0.67
N ILE A 70 -1.79 2.76 1.73
CA ILE A 70 -2.67 2.42 2.87
C ILE A 70 -2.20 3.16 4.11
N ASP A 71 -3.00 4.10 4.59
CA ASP A 71 -2.72 4.87 5.80
C ASP A 71 -3.68 4.48 6.92
N GLY A 72 -3.13 4.33 8.12
CA GLY A 72 -3.92 3.92 9.27
C GLY A 72 -4.72 5.05 9.90
N CYS A 73 -4.24 6.28 9.80
CA CYS A 73 -4.90 7.41 10.45
C CYS A 73 -4.82 8.68 9.61
N SER A 74 -5.42 9.74 10.10
CA SER A 74 -5.56 11.01 9.36
C SER A 74 -4.25 11.77 9.14
N LEU A 75 -3.14 11.29 9.70
CA LEU A 75 -1.84 11.89 9.40
C LEU A 75 -1.42 11.62 7.95
N ASN A 76 -1.93 10.54 7.35
CA ASN A 76 -1.70 10.22 5.95
C ASN A 76 -0.23 10.20 5.57
N CYS A 77 0.58 9.53 6.38
CA CYS A 77 2.04 9.53 6.19
C CYS A 77 2.47 9.01 4.83
N VAL A 78 1.84 7.93 4.36
CA VAL A 78 2.20 7.36 3.05
C VAL A 78 1.75 8.28 1.93
N LYS A 79 0.51 8.75 2.00
CA LYS A 79 0.00 9.68 0.99
C LYS A 79 0.91 10.89 0.89
N ASN A 80 1.22 11.51 2.03
CA ASN A 80 2.08 12.70 2.04
C ASN A 80 3.49 12.39 1.55
N GLY A 81 4.04 11.24 1.94
CA GLY A 81 5.36 10.83 1.49
C GLY A 81 5.45 10.67 -0.01
N LEU A 82 4.45 10.01 -0.60
CA LEU A 82 4.41 9.84 -2.05
C LEU A 82 4.27 11.18 -2.76
N GLU A 83 3.39 12.04 -2.29
CA GLU A 83 3.18 13.36 -2.90
C GLU A 83 4.45 14.20 -2.84
N GLN A 84 5.12 14.22 -1.69
CA GLN A 84 6.35 14.99 -1.55
C GLN A 84 7.49 14.44 -2.41
N ALA A 85 7.43 13.16 -2.72
CA ALA A 85 8.41 12.53 -3.60
C ALA A 85 8.09 12.72 -5.08
N GLY A 86 6.98 13.36 -5.41
CA GLY A 86 6.60 13.66 -6.78
C GLY A 86 5.62 12.68 -7.41
N PHE A 87 5.08 11.75 -6.63
CA PHE A 87 4.10 10.79 -7.14
C PHE A 87 2.70 11.28 -6.84
N SER A 88 1.88 11.43 -7.88
CA SER A 88 0.52 11.92 -7.74
C SER A 88 -0.53 10.91 -8.17
N LYS A 89 -0.12 9.85 -8.86
CA LYS A 89 -1.07 8.85 -9.38
C LYS A 89 -1.03 7.61 -8.51
N PHE A 90 -1.92 7.56 -7.53
CA PHE A 90 -2.06 6.38 -6.67
C PHE A 90 -3.46 6.34 -6.08
N GLU A 91 -3.89 5.12 -5.73
CA GLU A 91 -5.12 4.94 -4.97
C GLU A 91 -4.80 5.10 -3.50
N HIS A 92 -5.67 5.74 -2.75
CA HIS A 92 -5.43 5.95 -1.33
C HIS A 92 -6.54 5.33 -0.48
N LEU A 93 -6.15 4.48 0.44
CA LEU A 93 -7.06 3.84 1.39
C LEU A 93 -6.67 4.27 2.80
N GLN A 94 -7.58 4.93 3.49
CA GLN A 94 -7.39 5.26 4.88
C GLN A 94 -8.32 4.37 5.71
N LEU A 95 -7.81 3.80 6.79
CA LEU A 95 -8.58 2.85 7.58
C LEU A 95 -9.81 3.46 8.24
N ALA A 96 -9.84 4.78 8.42
CA ALA A 96 -11.03 5.46 8.90
C ALA A 96 -12.21 5.25 7.97
N ASP A 97 -11.96 5.09 6.66
CA ASP A 97 -13.02 4.83 5.69
C ASP A 97 -13.67 3.48 5.91
N LEU A 98 -13.03 2.60 6.66
CA LEU A 98 -13.55 1.29 7.01
C LEU A 98 -14.02 1.23 8.46
N GLY A 99 -14.16 2.39 9.10
CA GLY A 99 -14.65 2.48 10.47
C GLY A 99 -13.60 2.23 11.55
N MET A 100 -12.33 2.18 11.19
CA MET A 100 -11.27 1.94 12.17
C MET A 100 -10.73 3.25 12.72
N VAL A 101 -10.49 3.27 14.04
CA VAL A 101 -10.02 4.45 14.75
C VAL A 101 -8.73 4.10 15.48
N LYS A 102 -7.75 4.97 15.37
CA LYS A 102 -6.47 4.80 16.06
C LYS A 102 -6.68 4.62 17.56
N CYS A 103 -6.01 3.65 18.12
CA CYS A 103 -6.08 3.26 19.53
C CYS A 103 -7.37 2.54 19.93
N SER A 104 -8.30 2.33 18.99
CA SER A 104 -9.58 1.67 19.26
C SER A 104 -9.90 0.56 18.27
N SER A 105 -8.91 0.12 17.51
CA SER A 105 -9.12 -0.90 16.48
C SER A 105 -8.17 -2.06 16.73
N PRO A 106 -8.64 -3.17 17.29
CA PRO A 106 -7.74 -4.28 17.61
C PRO A 106 -7.16 -4.89 16.33
N VAL A 107 -5.93 -5.37 16.45
CA VAL A 107 -5.22 -6.02 15.34
C VAL A 107 -5.68 -7.47 15.30
N ILE A 108 -6.83 -7.70 14.69
CA ILE A 108 -7.46 -9.01 14.61
C ILE A 108 -7.78 -9.33 13.15
N GLU A 109 -7.98 -10.60 12.90
CA GLU A 109 -8.23 -11.10 11.55
C GLU A 109 -9.38 -10.37 10.85
N GLU A 110 -10.46 -10.11 11.57
CA GLU A 110 -11.62 -9.43 11.01
C GLU A 110 -11.24 -8.06 10.42
N ASN A 111 -10.48 -7.27 11.15
CA ASN A 111 -10.07 -5.93 10.70
C ASN A 111 -9.06 -6.02 9.57
N ILE A 112 -8.12 -6.95 9.65
CA ILE A 112 -7.14 -7.16 8.59
C ILE A 112 -7.86 -7.55 7.30
N CYS A 113 -8.82 -8.46 7.37
CA CYS A 113 -9.58 -8.90 6.22
C CYS A 113 -10.36 -7.77 5.55
N LYS A 114 -10.90 -6.85 6.34
CA LYS A 114 -11.61 -5.69 5.78
C LYS A 114 -10.68 -4.84 4.91
N VAL A 115 -9.47 -4.61 5.38
CA VAL A 115 -8.49 -3.83 4.63
C VAL A 115 -8.04 -4.58 3.39
N VAL A 116 -7.79 -5.88 3.51
CA VAL A 116 -7.40 -6.71 2.37
C VAL A 116 -8.47 -6.70 1.29
N ALA A 117 -9.73 -6.88 1.67
CA ALA A 117 -10.84 -6.89 0.72
C ALA A 117 -10.95 -5.56 -0.03
N LYS A 118 -10.84 -4.45 0.69
CA LYS A 118 -10.92 -3.12 0.07
C LYS A 118 -9.70 -2.86 -0.82
N GLY A 119 -8.52 -3.28 -0.37
CA GLY A 119 -7.30 -3.13 -1.15
C GLY A 119 -7.36 -3.88 -2.47
N LYS A 120 -7.89 -5.11 -2.45
CA LYS A 120 -8.09 -5.89 -3.68
C LYS A 120 -8.96 -5.14 -4.67
N GLU A 121 -10.06 -4.60 -4.18
CA GLU A 121 -11.02 -3.86 -4.99
C GLU A 121 -10.36 -2.66 -5.66
N MET A 122 -9.60 -1.90 -4.89
CA MET A 122 -8.96 -0.68 -5.38
C MET A 122 -7.83 -0.96 -6.37
N ILE A 123 -7.04 -1.99 -6.10
CA ILE A 123 -5.88 -2.26 -6.94
C ILE A 123 -6.26 -3.01 -8.22
N ALA A 124 -7.38 -3.72 -8.20
CA ALA A 124 -7.86 -4.43 -9.38
C ALA A 124 -8.50 -3.49 -10.39
N GLY A 125 -9.03 -2.39 -9.89
CA GLY A 125 -9.61 -1.38 -10.77
C GLY A 125 -8.57 -0.65 -11.55
#